data_73887d8ee1c454e9ec0feb288b63d03b
#
_entry.id   73887d8ee1c454e9ec0feb288b63d03b
#
_cell.length_a   1.000
_cell.length_b   1.000
_cell.length_c   1.000
_cell.angle_alpha   90.00
_cell.angle_beta   90.00
_cell.angle_gamma   90.00
#
_symmetry.space_group_name_H-M   'P 1'
#
loop_
_entity.id
_entity.type
_entity.pdbx_description
1 polymer ?
#
loop_
_entity_poly.entity_id
_entity_poly.type
_entity_poly.pdbx_seq_one_letter_code
_entity_poly.pdbx_strand_id
1 'polypeptide(L)'
;EKVGKRALEPLIASGSMDSFQSSREEMFVNIESALKFARQVSEEKKSGIDDLFGDVELPNVIPITKAKAIEFDKSLGELNSLGFYFSCHPMDEYKWEIEQICPNRISSLNEDKNIQRCAGVITTKRTIQGRRGPVTFATLDDGTEKIEIILGSDVMQSMQVELNNKDIFIVDGRVTVDNSREVLYGLAKKIEVTNINTLENLRIRMVEKLRISLIESKKSNIESFKRLLDDLDTESSIGCPVELKYTSKKSEAEIEFDEDRRILLTNNTMKALLNTYGRDNLELMYHRR
;
A
#
# COMPACT_ATOMS: atom_id res chain seq x y z
N GLU A 1 3.78 36.59 7.36
CA GLU A 1 3.44 35.70 6.22
C GLU A 1 2.37 34.72 6.70
N LYS A 2 1.27 34.59 5.95
CA LYS A 2 0.14 33.78 6.41
C LYS A 2 0.34 32.34 5.91
N VAL A 3 0.54 31.40 6.82
CA VAL A 3 0.51 29.96 6.53
C VAL A 3 -0.93 29.58 6.13
N GLY A 4 -1.10 28.95 4.98
CA GLY A 4 -2.39 28.52 4.45
C GLY A 4 -2.54 27.02 4.41
N LYS A 5 -3.74 26.53 4.06
CA LYS A 5 -4.09 25.11 3.93
C LYS A 5 -3.09 24.36 3.04
N ARG A 6 -2.70 24.93 1.88
CA ARG A 6 -1.74 24.34 0.94
C ARG A 6 -0.35 24.07 1.54
N ALA A 7 0.04 24.79 2.59
CA ALA A 7 1.32 24.57 3.27
C ALA A 7 1.17 23.54 4.41
N LEU A 8 0.03 23.53 5.10
CA LEU A 8 -0.21 22.59 6.21
C LEU A 8 -0.46 21.16 5.74
N GLU A 9 -1.19 20.97 4.64
CA GLU A 9 -1.49 19.64 4.10
C GLU A 9 -0.23 18.80 3.85
N PRO A 10 0.79 19.26 3.11
CA PRO A 10 2.02 18.50 2.92
C PRO A 10 2.82 18.27 4.22
N LEU A 11 2.83 19.23 5.15
CA LEU A 11 3.51 19.09 6.44
C LEU A 11 2.87 18.01 7.31
N ILE A 12 1.54 17.93 7.33
CA ILE A 12 0.82 16.87 8.03
C ILE A 12 1.04 15.54 7.32
N ALA A 13 0.87 15.51 5.99
CA ALA A 13 1.00 14.30 5.20
C ALA A 13 2.39 13.67 5.29
N SER A 14 3.44 14.50 5.32
CA SER A 14 4.84 14.05 5.47
C SER A 14 5.19 13.55 6.87
N GLY A 15 4.33 13.79 7.87
CA GLY A 15 4.64 13.47 9.27
C GLY A 15 5.50 14.51 9.99
N SER A 16 5.80 15.64 9.34
CA SER A 16 6.60 16.71 9.98
C SER A 16 5.93 17.31 11.22
N MET A 17 4.63 17.04 11.41
CA MET A 17 3.84 17.51 12.54
C MET A 17 3.46 16.38 13.52
N ASP A 18 4.02 15.19 13.41
CA ASP A 18 3.69 14.05 14.29
C ASP A 18 4.09 14.25 15.76
N SER A 19 4.92 15.28 16.05
CA SER A 19 5.24 15.69 17.41
C SER A 19 4.06 16.33 18.17
N PHE A 20 3.05 16.80 17.46
CA PHE A 20 1.79 17.25 18.06
C PHE A 20 0.95 16.03 18.40
N GLN A 21 0.57 15.82 19.63
CA GLN A 21 -0.13 14.63 20.17
C GLN A 21 -1.48 14.29 19.52
N SER A 22 -1.69 14.63 18.25
CA SER A 22 -2.86 14.36 17.42
C SER A 22 -2.47 13.49 16.23
N SER A 23 -3.38 12.62 15.80
CA SER A 23 -3.14 11.82 14.59
C SER A 23 -3.15 12.70 13.33
N ARG A 24 -2.48 12.24 12.26
CA ARG A 24 -2.48 12.97 10.97
C ARG A 24 -3.89 13.18 10.45
N GLU A 25 -4.78 12.19 10.61
CA GLU A 25 -6.21 12.24 10.26
C GLU A 25 -6.93 13.37 11.01
N GLU A 26 -6.71 13.45 12.34
CA GLU A 26 -7.30 14.50 13.16
C GLU A 26 -6.79 15.89 12.76
N MET A 27 -5.48 16.00 12.50
CA MET A 27 -4.89 17.26 12.03
C MET A 27 -5.49 17.70 10.70
N PHE A 28 -5.66 16.77 9.73
CA PHE A 28 -6.27 17.07 8.43
C PHE A 28 -7.69 17.62 8.53
N VAL A 29 -8.54 16.96 9.31
CA VAL A 29 -9.95 17.37 9.50
C VAL A 29 -10.03 18.75 10.15
N ASN A 30 -9.09 19.10 10.99
CA ASN A 30 -9.12 20.34 11.78
C ASN A 30 -8.34 21.50 11.17
N ILE A 31 -7.70 21.36 9.96
CA ILE A 31 -6.94 22.42 9.31
C ILE A 31 -7.76 23.72 9.19
N GLU A 32 -8.99 23.62 8.70
CA GLU A 32 -9.82 24.81 8.45
C GLU A 32 -10.23 25.50 9.73
N SER A 33 -10.60 24.73 10.76
CA SER A 33 -10.92 25.25 12.10
C SER A 33 -9.72 25.93 12.74
N ALA A 34 -8.54 25.30 12.64
CA ALA A 34 -7.29 25.85 13.16
C ALA A 34 -6.89 27.17 12.45
N LEU A 35 -7.03 27.22 11.12
CA LEU A 35 -6.74 28.44 10.35
C LEU A 35 -7.73 29.55 10.66
N LYS A 36 -9.01 29.24 10.84
CA LYS A 36 -10.04 30.22 11.22
C LYS A 36 -9.74 30.80 12.61
N PHE A 37 -9.43 29.93 13.58
CA PHE A 37 -9.05 30.34 14.93
C PHE A 37 -7.77 31.23 14.92
N ALA A 38 -6.74 30.83 14.20
CA ALA A 38 -5.49 31.60 14.10
C ALA A 38 -5.72 32.99 13.48
N ARG A 39 -6.64 33.11 12.51
CA ARG A 39 -7.02 34.43 11.94
C ARG A 39 -7.71 35.29 12.99
N GLN A 40 -8.67 34.74 13.69
CA GLN A 40 -9.41 35.44 14.74
C GLN A 40 -8.45 35.99 15.81
N VAL A 41 -7.57 35.14 16.37
CA VAL A 41 -6.57 35.54 17.35
C VAL A 41 -5.61 36.62 16.80
N SER A 42 -5.24 36.51 15.51
CA SER A 42 -4.37 37.52 14.87
C SER A 42 -5.07 38.86 14.65
N GLU A 43 -6.35 38.88 14.37
CA GLU A 43 -7.15 40.11 14.19
C GLU A 43 -7.38 40.81 15.53
N GLU A 44 -7.67 40.05 16.59
CA GLU A 44 -7.81 40.57 17.96
C GLU A 44 -6.53 41.20 18.46
N LYS A 45 -5.36 40.56 18.26
CA LYS A 45 -4.06 41.15 18.58
C LYS A 45 -3.70 42.40 17.79
N LYS A 46 -4.25 42.58 16.56
CA LYS A 46 -3.99 43.74 15.73
C LYS A 46 -4.92 44.93 16.06
N SER A 47 -6.11 44.64 16.52
CA SER A 47 -7.09 45.69 16.83
C SER A 47 -6.71 46.53 18.03
N GLY A 48 -5.68 46.11 18.82
CA GLY A 48 -5.15 46.95 19.93
C GLY A 48 -6.20 47.29 20.98
N ILE A 49 -7.33 46.57 20.98
CA ILE A 49 -8.32 46.68 22.05
C ILE A 49 -7.75 45.92 23.23
N ASP A 50 -6.74 46.55 23.85
CA ASP A 50 -6.40 46.24 25.21
C ASP A 50 -7.66 46.52 26.02
N ASP A 51 -8.28 45.48 26.38
CA ASP A 51 -9.17 45.17 27.44
C ASP A 51 -9.70 46.31 28.28
N LEU A 52 -10.64 47.06 27.71
CA LEU A 52 -11.41 48.04 28.47
C LEU A 52 -12.54 47.36 29.28
N PHE A 53 -12.76 46.09 29.12
CA PHE A 53 -13.83 45.26 29.73
C PHE A 53 -13.38 43.91 30.25
N GLY A 54 -12.18 43.79 30.82
CA GLY A 54 -11.75 42.63 31.62
C GLY A 54 -11.96 41.27 30.95
N ASP A 55 -10.93 40.46 30.93
CA ASP A 55 -10.88 39.01 30.71
C ASP A 55 -12.05 38.36 29.96
N VAL A 56 -12.20 38.62 28.68
CA VAL A 56 -12.81 37.64 27.80
C VAL A 56 -11.78 36.55 27.64
N GLU A 57 -11.84 35.51 28.48
CA GLU A 57 -11.08 34.28 28.27
C GLU A 57 -11.43 33.77 26.86
N LEU A 58 -10.54 34.06 25.91
CA LEU A 58 -10.57 33.39 24.63
C LEU A 58 -10.59 31.90 24.89
N PRO A 59 -11.44 31.10 24.23
CA PRO A 59 -11.38 29.69 24.38
C PRO A 59 -9.98 29.24 23.95
N ASN A 60 -9.12 28.94 24.95
CA ASN A 60 -7.74 28.51 24.76
C ASN A 60 -7.62 27.15 24.05
N VAL A 61 -8.75 26.62 23.58
CA VAL A 61 -8.85 25.29 23.00
C VAL A 61 -9.55 25.37 21.67
N ILE A 62 -8.85 25.01 20.60
CA ILE A 62 -9.48 24.73 19.31
C ILE A 62 -10.39 23.52 19.51
N PRO A 63 -11.70 23.59 19.18
CA PRO A 63 -12.56 22.43 19.24
C PRO A 63 -12.06 21.40 18.23
N ILE A 64 -11.32 20.39 18.71
CA ILE A 64 -10.80 19.31 17.88
C ILE A 64 -11.95 18.36 17.58
N THR A 65 -12.35 18.32 16.31
CA THR A 65 -13.27 17.29 15.81
C THR A 65 -12.50 15.99 15.73
N LYS A 66 -12.87 14.99 16.52
CA LYS A 66 -12.32 13.65 16.40
C LYS A 66 -12.64 13.11 15.01
N ALA A 67 -11.61 12.73 14.25
CA ALA A 67 -11.81 12.13 12.94
C ALA A 67 -12.57 10.80 13.12
N LYS A 68 -13.81 10.73 12.63
CA LYS A 68 -14.47 9.45 12.39
C LYS A 68 -13.75 8.82 11.20
N ALA A 69 -12.88 7.84 11.48
CA ALA A 69 -12.30 6.89 10.54
C ALA A 69 -12.16 7.38 9.07
N ILE A 70 -11.41 8.47 8.87
CA ILE A 70 -10.86 8.74 7.54
C ILE A 70 -9.64 7.82 7.47
N GLU A 71 -9.66 6.86 6.56
CA GLU A 71 -8.52 5.99 6.31
C GLU A 71 -7.44 6.85 5.62
N PHE A 72 -6.48 7.33 6.41
CA PHE A 72 -5.36 8.11 5.91
C PHE A 72 -4.19 7.18 5.59
N ASP A 73 -3.88 7.08 4.31
CA ASP A 73 -2.71 6.34 3.85
C ASP A 73 -1.43 7.16 4.09
N LYS A 74 -0.71 6.83 5.16
CA LYS A 74 0.52 7.51 5.56
C LYS A 74 1.60 7.40 4.49
N SER A 75 1.77 6.23 3.90
CA SER A 75 2.79 5.97 2.87
C SER A 75 2.54 6.81 1.62
N LEU A 76 1.30 6.85 1.17
CA LEU A 76 0.90 7.67 0.03
C LEU A 76 1.03 9.18 0.34
N GLY A 77 0.70 9.59 1.58
CA GLY A 77 0.88 10.95 2.05
C GLY A 77 2.34 11.40 2.00
N GLU A 78 3.26 10.55 2.47
CA GLU A 78 4.70 10.78 2.41
C GLU A 78 5.21 10.84 0.97
N LEU A 79 4.84 9.87 0.13
CA LEU A 79 5.21 9.86 -1.29
C LEU A 79 4.80 11.16 -2.00
N ASN A 80 3.55 11.59 -1.81
CA ASN A 80 3.03 12.80 -2.46
C ASN A 80 3.67 14.10 -1.93
N SER A 81 4.11 14.12 -0.68
CA SER A 81 4.67 15.31 -0.03
C SER A 81 6.19 15.39 -0.13
N LEU A 82 6.88 14.25 0.00
CA LEU A 82 8.34 14.14 0.04
C LEU A 82 8.93 13.59 -1.27
N GLY A 83 8.14 12.88 -2.06
CA GLY A 83 8.61 12.16 -3.25
C GLY A 83 9.22 10.78 -2.94
N PHE A 84 9.17 10.33 -1.69
CA PHE A 84 9.65 9.02 -1.24
C PHE A 84 8.90 8.56 0.01
N TYR A 85 8.97 7.25 0.31
CA TYR A 85 8.44 6.64 1.52
C TYR A 85 9.44 6.81 2.65
N PHE A 86 9.01 7.34 3.80
CA PHE A 86 9.87 7.62 4.95
C PHE A 86 9.63 6.65 6.11
N SER A 87 8.38 6.49 6.54
CA SER A 87 8.05 5.68 7.73
C SER A 87 7.98 4.19 7.43
N CYS A 88 7.37 3.81 6.31
CA CYS A 88 7.21 2.42 5.89
C CYS A 88 7.02 2.35 4.37
N HIS A 89 7.55 1.30 3.76
CA HIS A 89 7.33 1.04 2.35
C HIS A 89 6.09 0.15 2.16
N PRO A 90 5.20 0.42 1.16
CA PRO A 90 3.99 -0.40 0.95
C PRO A 90 4.26 -1.88 0.76
N MET A 91 5.45 -2.25 0.28
CA MET A 91 5.84 -3.66 0.12
C MET A 91 6.14 -4.37 1.44
N ASP A 92 6.39 -3.66 2.54
CA ASP A 92 6.78 -4.28 3.82
C ASP A 92 5.67 -5.18 4.38
N GLU A 93 4.41 -4.79 4.19
CA GLU A 93 3.24 -5.58 4.60
C GLU A 93 3.13 -6.92 3.86
N TYR A 94 3.57 -6.96 2.60
CA TYR A 94 3.48 -8.12 1.71
C TYR A 94 4.83 -8.79 1.43
N LYS A 95 5.88 -8.40 2.14
CA LYS A 95 7.25 -8.89 1.91
C LYS A 95 7.33 -10.41 1.88
N TRP A 96 6.67 -11.08 2.80
CA TRP A 96 6.63 -12.53 2.93
C TRP A 96 5.99 -13.24 1.73
N GLU A 97 5.00 -12.61 1.12
CA GLU A 97 4.33 -13.12 -0.06
C GLU A 97 5.18 -12.86 -1.31
N ILE A 98 5.70 -11.65 -1.41
CA ILE A 98 6.53 -11.23 -2.53
C ILE A 98 7.77 -12.12 -2.65
N GLU A 99 8.41 -12.46 -1.54
CA GLU A 99 9.60 -13.34 -1.52
C GLU A 99 9.33 -14.75 -2.07
N GLN A 100 8.10 -15.24 -2.00
CA GLN A 100 7.71 -16.52 -2.61
C GLN A 100 7.55 -16.45 -4.14
N ILE A 101 7.07 -15.31 -4.64
CA ILE A 101 6.74 -15.11 -6.05
C ILE A 101 7.92 -14.49 -6.81
N CYS A 102 8.64 -13.62 -6.16
CA CYS A 102 9.69 -12.76 -6.71
C CYS A 102 10.85 -12.62 -5.73
N PRO A 103 11.82 -13.55 -5.75
CA PRO A 103 12.95 -13.50 -4.83
C PRO A 103 13.96 -12.39 -5.16
N ASN A 104 13.93 -11.84 -6.38
CA ASN A 104 14.89 -10.82 -6.80
C ASN A 104 14.47 -9.43 -6.31
N ARG A 105 15.42 -8.71 -5.73
CA ARG A 105 15.31 -7.27 -5.44
C ARG A 105 15.81 -6.45 -6.63
N ILE A 106 15.31 -5.23 -6.80
CA ILE A 106 15.75 -4.32 -7.85
C ILE A 106 17.28 -4.10 -7.79
N SER A 107 17.82 -3.97 -6.58
CA SER A 107 19.26 -3.81 -6.35
C SER A 107 20.11 -4.98 -6.87
N SER A 108 19.54 -6.19 -6.92
CA SER A 108 20.23 -7.40 -7.40
C SER A 108 20.09 -7.65 -8.91
N LEU A 109 19.25 -6.87 -9.60
CA LEU A 109 19.06 -7.04 -11.05
C LEU A 109 20.30 -6.60 -11.82
N ASN A 110 20.67 -7.41 -12.80
CA ASN A 110 21.83 -7.14 -13.67
C ASN A 110 21.39 -7.19 -15.13
N GLU A 111 22.17 -6.54 -16.01
CA GLU A 111 21.97 -6.65 -17.44
C GLU A 111 22.07 -8.11 -17.87
N ASP A 112 20.97 -8.63 -18.43
CA ASP A 112 20.88 -10.01 -18.91
C ASP A 112 19.91 -10.07 -20.12
N LYS A 113 20.18 -11.01 -21.02
CA LYS A 113 19.29 -11.34 -22.14
C LYS A 113 18.04 -12.09 -21.69
N ASN A 114 18.10 -12.73 -20.52
CA ASN A 114 16.98 -13.45 -19.95
C ASN A 114 15.97 -12.49 -19.30
N ILE A 115 14.72 -12.93 -19.27
CA ILE A 115 13.67 -12.22 -18.55
C ILE A 115 13.92 -12.37 -17.04
N GLN A 116 13.94 -11.25 -16.35
CA GLN A 116 14.05 -11.19 -14.91
C GLN A 116 12.71 -10.70 -14.33
N ARG A 117 12.41 -11.15 -13.14
CA ARG A 117 11.21 -10.75 -12.40
C ARG A 117 11.59 -9.90 -11.21
N CYS A 118 10.88 -8.79 -11.03
CA CYS A 118 10.97 -7.96 -9.84
C CYS A 118 9.59 -7.47 -9.41
N ALA A 119 9.49 -7.00 -8.16
CA ALA A 119 8.28 -6.44 -7.60
C ALA A 119 8.54 -4.98 -7.18
N GLY A 120 7.50 -4.15 -7.15
CA GLY A 120 7.61 -2.79 -6.65
C GLY A 120 6.31 -2.02 -6.75
N VAL A 121 6.31 -0.80 -6.23
CA VAL A 121 5.25 0.18 -6.40
C VAL A 121 5.63 1.22 -7.44
N ILE A 122 4.66 1.76 -8.16
CA ILE A 122 4.91 2.80 -9.16
C ILE A 122 4.87 4.16 -8.48
N THR A 123 5.99 4.87 -8.49
CA THR A 123 6.09 6.21 -7.89
C THR A 123 5.83 7.33 -8.88
N THR A 124 6.23 7.15 -10.13
CA THR A 124 5.99 8.12 -11.22
C THR A 124 5.63 7.41 -12.51
N LYS A 125 4.82 8.06 -13.36
CA LYS A 125 4.52 7.57 -14.71
C LYS A 125 4.42 8.73 -15.70
N ARG A 126 4.87 8.49 -16.94
CA ARG A 126 4.71 9.40 -18.07
C ARG A 126 4.51 8.59 -19.35
N THR A 127 3.61 9.04 -20.21
CA THR A 127 3.37 8.42 -21.51
C THR A 127 3.77 9.38 -22.61
N ILE A 128 4.50 8.89 -23.60
CA ILE A 128 4.89 9.61 -24.79
C ILE A 128 4.39 8.89 -26.03
N GLN A 129 4.12 9.67 -27.10
CA GLN A 129 3.75 9.08 -28.38
C GLN A 129 5.02 8.61 -29.12
N GLY A 130 5.18 7.30 -29.24
CA GLY A 130 6.27 6.69 -30.03
C GLY A 130 5.84 6.40 -31.48
N ARG A 131 6.79 5.98 -32.29
CA ARG A 131 6.52 5.60 -33.70
C ARG A 131 5.57 4.39 -33.87
N ARG A 132 5.56 3.48 -32.90
CA ARG A 132 4.74 2.25 -32.91
C ARG A 132 3.54 2.32 -31.96
N GLY A 133 3.14 3.51 -31.52
CA GLY A 133 2.11 3.74 -30.54
C GLY A 133 2.63 4.35 -29.24
N PRO A 134 1.77 4.56 -28.24
CA PRO A 134 2.15 5.13 -26.97
C PRO A 134 3.12 4.21 -26.24
N VAL A 135 4.13 4.82 -25.61
CA VAL A 135 5.08 4.15 -24.73
C VAL A 135 5.02 4.80 -23.37
N THR A 136 4.80 4.00 -22.34
CA THR A 136 4.75 4.47 -20.97
C THR A 136 6.05 4.15 -20.24
N PHE A 137 6.62 5.18 -19.64
CA PHE A 137 7.77 5.11 -18.74
C PHE A 137 7.24 5.25 -17.33
N ALA A 138 7.61 4.37 -16.44
CA ALA A 138 7.26 4.45 -15.04
C ALA A 138 8.47 4.13 -14.16
N THR A 139 8.50 4.66 -12.95
CA THR A 139 9.53 4.34 -11.96
C THR A 139 8.95 3.33 -10.98
N LEU A 140 9.59 2.16 -10.91
CA LEU A 140 9.29 1.10 -9.97
C LEU A 140 10.25 1.22 -8.78
N ASP A 141 9.70 1.14 -7.56
CA ASP A 141 10.41 1.25 -6.29
C ASP A 141 10.10 0.01 -5.43
N ASP A 142 11.12 -0.70 -4.94
CA ASP A 142 10.96 -1.87 -4.06
C ASP A 142 11.46 -1.62 -2.63
N GLY A 143 11.77 -0.36 -2.29
CA GLY A 143 12.35 0.05 -1.03
C GLY A 143 13.87 -0.18 -0.94
N THR A 144 14.48 -0.92 -1.86
CA THR A 144 15.96 -1.09 -1.93
C THR A 144 16.59 -0.19 -2.99
N GLU A 145 15.95 -0.08 -4.15
CA GLU A 145 16.39 0.73 -5.30
C GLU A 145 15.18 1.10 -6.16
N LYS A 146 15.37 2.10 -7.04
CA LYS A 146 14.39 2.51 -8.05
C LYS A 146 14.89 2.15 -9.42
N ILE A 147 13.97 1.68 -10.29
CA ILE A 147 14.30 1.35 -11.67
C ILE A 147 13.25 1.91 -12.64
N GLU A 148 13.67 2.43 -13.79
CA GLU A 148 12.74 2.82 -14.85
C GLU A 148 12.24 1.58 -15.59
N ILE A 149 10.93 1.43 -15.70
CA ILE A 149 10.28 0.40 -16.51
C ILE A 149 9.67 1.01 -17.77
N ILE A 150 9.80 0.30 -18.89
CA ILE A 150 9.33 0.74 -20.20
C ILE A 150 8.24 -0.23 -20.67
N LEU A 151 7.03 0.29 -20.86
CA LEU A 151 5.87 -0.46 -21.30
C LEU A 151 5.50 -0.01 -22.72
N GLY A 152 5.62 -0.93 -23.66
CA GLY A 152 5.14 -0.74 -25.03
C GLY A 152 3.61 -0.76 -25.12
N SER A 153 3.08 -0.31 -26.26
CA SER A 153 1.64 -0.27 -26.51
C SER A 153 0.96 -1.65 -26.44
N ASP A 154 1.64 -2.69 -26.84
CA ASP A 154 1.18 -4.08 -26.78
C ASP A 154 1.02 -4.59 -25.35
N VAL A 155 2.01 -4.32 -24.49
CA VAL A 155 1.93 -4.65 -23.05
C VAL A 155 0.82 -3.87 -22.40
N MET A 156 0.71 -2.56 -22.68
CA MET A 156 -0.32 -1.69 -22.12
C MET A 156 -1.74 -2.14 -22.54
N GLN A 157 -1.92 -2.61 -23.77
CA GLN A 157 -3.22 -3.13 -24.25
C GLN A 157 -3.59 -4.48 -23.65
N SER A 158 -2.59 -5.34 -23.38
CA SER A 158 -2.80 -6.64 -22.73
C SER A 158 -3.03 -6.53 -21.22
N MET A 159 -2.67 -5.40 -20.61
CA MET A 159 -2.91 -5.15 -19.19
C MET A 159 -4.39 -4.97 -18.89
N GLN A 160 -4.87 -5.70 -17.91
CA GLN A 160 -6.22 -5.53 -17.36
C GLN A 160 -6.26 -4.58 -16.18
N VAL A 161 -5.13 -3.96 -15.85
CA VAL A 161 -4.95 -3.15 -14.63
C VAL A 161 -4.35 -1.79 -14.98
N GLU A 162 -4.91 -0.74 -14.40
CA GLU A 162 -4.36 0.60 -14.52
C GLU A 162 -3.12 0.76 -13.62
N LEU A 163 -2.05 1.35 -14.17
CA LEU A 163 -0.88 1.71 -13.39
C LEU A 163 -1.21 2.81 -12.39
N ASN A 164 -1.04 2.53 -11.11
CA ASN A 164 -1.27 3.47 -10.01
C ASN A 164 -0.18 3.32 -8.94
N ASN A 165 -0.20 4.18 -7.94
CA ASN A 165 0.77 4.20 -6.85
C ASN A 165 0.28 3.51 -5.56
N LYS A 166 -0.81 2.76 -5.63
CA LYS A 166 -1.39 2.03 -4.50
C LYS A 166 -1.14 0.54 -4.57
N ASP A 167 -1.04 0.02 -5.80
CA ASP A 167 -0.86 -1.41 -6.03
C ASP A 167 0.62 -1.77 -6.09
N ILE A 168 0.92 -2.98 -5.63
CA ILE A 168 2.22 -3.62 -5.83
C ILE A 168 2.18 -4.35 -7.17
N PHE A 169 3.12 -4.04 -8.02
CA PHE A 169 3.27 -4.65 -9.35
C PHE A 169 4.37 -5.69 -9.35
N ILE A 170 4.10 -6.81 -10.01
CA ILE A 170 5.08 -7.82 -10.38
C ILE A 170 5.38 -7.65 -11.87
N VAL A 171 6.64 -7.40 -12.17
CA VAL A 171 7.12 -7.03 -13.49
C VAL A 171 8.08 -8.09 -14.01
N ASP A 172 7.80 -8.64 -15.18
CA ASP A 172 8.69 -9.50 -15.93
C ASP A 172 9.25 -8.71 -17.13
N GLY A 173 10.58 -8.71 -17.31
CA GLY A 173 11.18 -7.98 -18.41
C GLY A 173 12.68 -8.19 -18.53
N ARG A 174 13.26 -7.57 -19.55
CA ARG A 174 14.72 -7.57 -19.77
C ARG A 174 15.32 -6.35 -19.13
N VAL A 175 16.38 -6.57 -18.37
CA VAL A 175 17.17 -5.49 -17.78
C VAL A 175 18.21 -5.04 -18.81
N THR A 176 18.21 -3.75 -19.11
CA THR A 176 19.19 -3.08 -19.97
C THR A 176 19.85 -1.95 -19.21
N VAL A 177 21.11 -1.65 -19.58
CA VAL A 177 21.86 -0.52 -19.00
C VAL A 177 22.03 0.55 -20.08
N ASP A 178 21.64 1.77 -19.75
CA ASP A 178 21.80 2.93 -20.63
C ASP A 178 23.19 3.56 -20.41
N ASN A 179 24.17 3.12 -21.17
CA ASN A 179 25.53 3.65 -21.11
C ASN A 179 25.68 5.06 -21.73
N SER A 180 24.64 5.59 -22.38
CA SER A 180 24.72 6.87 -23.12
C SER A 180 24.33 8.08 -22.26
N ARG A 181 23.76 7.88 -21.09
CA ARG A 181 23.44 8.95 -20.15
C ARG A 181 24.45 8.97 -19.02
N GLU A 182 25.26 10.02 -18.97
CA GLU A 182 25.99 10.35 -17.75
C GLU A 182 25.00 10.35 -16.59
N VAL A 183 25.33 9.57 -15.55
CA VAL A 183 24.47 9.22 -14.41
C VAL A 183 24.27 10.44 -13.51
N LEU A 184 23.59 11.48 -13.99
CA LEU A 184 23.22 12.63 -13.18
C LEU A 184 22.09 12.31 -12.19
N TYR A 185 21.36 11.18 -12.39
CA TYR A 185 20.18 10.81 -11.57
C TYR A 185 20.10 9.31 -11.21
N GLY A 186 21.17 8.56 -11.29
CA GLY A 186 21.28 7.22 -10.69
C GLY A 186 20.53 6.07 -11.39
N LEU A 187 19.70 6.30 -12.40
CA LEU A 187 18.94 5.24 -13.08
C LEU A 187 19.63 4.79 -14.37
N ALA A 188 20.78 4.13 -14.23
CA ALA A 188 21.47 3.52 -15.39
C ALA A 188 20.75 2.26 -15.90
N LYS A 189 20.00 1.57 -15.03
CA LYS A 189 19.27 0.34 -15.36
C LYS A 189 17.81 0.65 -15.74
N LYS A 190 17.30 -0.07 -16.74
CA LYS A 190 15.90 -0.03 -17.19
C LYS A 190 15.40 -1.43 -17.42
N ILE A 191 14.08 -1.62 -17.30
CA ILE A 191 13.42 -2.88 -17.64
C ILE A 191 12.53 -2.65 -18.85
N GLU A 192 12.80 -3.36 -19.96
CA GLU A 192 11.85 -3.50 -21.04
C GLU A 192 10.83 -4.56 -20.65
N VAL A 193 9.62 -4.11 -20.31
CA VAL A 193 8.56 -4.96 -19.75
C VAL A 193 7.98 -5.87 -20.82
N THR A 194 7.90 -7.16 -20.51
CA THR A 194 7.22 -8.15 -21.33
C THR A 194 5.87 -8.55 -20.73
N ASN A 195 5.76 -8.51 -19.38
CA ASN A 195 4.53 -8.79 -18.66
C ASN A 195 4.50 -8.01 -17.34
N ILE A 196 3.31 -7.58 -16.93
CA ILE A 196 3.09 -6.89 -15.68
C ILE A 196 1.72 -7.25 -15.11
N ASN A 197 1.67 -7.53 -13.81
CA ASN A 197 0.45 -7.83 -13.08
C ASN A 197 0.50 -7.17 -11.70
N THR A 198 -0.66 -6.96 -11.08
CA THR A 198 -0.68 -6.63 -9.65
C THR A 198 -0.43 -7.89 -8.82
N LEU A 199 0.09 -7.70 -7.60
CA LEU A 199 0.26 -8.77 -6.61
C LEU A 199 -1.09 -9.47 -6.34
N GLU A 200 -2.16 -8.68 -6.19
CA GLU A 200 -3.51 -9.19 -5.98
C GLU A 200 -3.97 -10.13 -7.11
N ASN A 201 -3.83 -9.69 -8.36
CA ASN A 201 -4.23 -10.52 -9.51
C ASN A 201 -3.41 -11.80 -9.62
N LEU A 202 -2.09 -11.73 -9.32
CA LEU A 202 -1.26 -12.92 -9.28
C LEU A 202 -1.67 -13.86 -8.16
N ARG A 203 -1.96 -13.34 -6.99
CA ARG A 203 -2.44 -14.12 -5.84
C ARG A 203 -3.72 -14.87 -6.19
N ILE A 204 -4.73 -14.16 -6.69
CA ILE A 204 -6.03 -14.75 -7.09
C ILE A 204 -5.86 -15.87 -8.13
N ARG A 205 -4.90 -15.71 -9.05
CA ARG A 205 -4.68 -16.67 -10.16
C ARG A 205 -3.75 -17.81 -9.83
N MET A 206 -2.81 -17.63 -8.90
CA MET A 206 -1.71 -18.57 -8.68
C MET A 206 -1.77 -19.28 -7.33
N VAL A 207 -2.56 -18.79 -6.37
CA VAL A 207 -2.71 -19.51 -5.11
C VAL A 207 -3.61 -20.71 -5.31
N GLU A 208 -3.04 -21.87 -5.07
CA GLU A 208 -3.72 -23.17 -5.15
C GLU A 208 -4.58 -23.42 -3.91
N LYS A 209 -4.06 -23.07 -2.74
CA LYS A 209 -4.71 -23.32 -1.45
C LYS A 209 -4.26 -22.31 -0.40
N LEU A 210 -5.20 -21.85 0.43
CA LEU A 210 -4.93 -21.11 1.65
C LEU A 210 -5.00 -22.05 2.85
N ARG A 211 -3.91 -22.16 3.63
CA ARG A 211 -3.90 -22.89 4.90
C ARG A 211 -3.93 -21.92 6.07
N ILE A 212 -4.85 -22.15 7.01
CA ILE A 212 -5.00 -21.37 8.25
C ILE A 212 -4.71 -22.30 9.44
N SER A 213 -3.71 -21.94 10.24
CA SER A 213 -3.34 -22.70 11.45
C SER A 213 -4.07 -22.15 12.68
N LEU A 214 -4.80 -23.01 13.38
CA LEU A 214 -5.53 -22.67 14.59
C LEU A 214 -4.95 -23.43 15.79
N ILE A 215 -4.66 -22.71 16.87
CA ILE A 215 -4.13 -23.27 18.12
C ILE A 215 -5.20 -23.20 19.20
N GLU A 216 -5.37 -24.29 19.96
CA GLU A 216 -6.40 -24.48 21.02
C GLU A 216 -6.52 -23.31 22.01
N SER A 217 -5.44 -22.56 22.26
CA SER A 217 -5.40 -21.50 23.27
C SER A 217 -6.26 -20.26 22.95
N LYS A 218 -6.81 -20.16 21.74
CA LYS A 218 -7.58 -18.99 21.28
C LYS A 218 -8.99 -19.39 20.80
N LYS A 219 -9.92 -19.60 21.73
CA LYS A 219 -11.35 -19.86 21.41
C LYS A 219 -11.97 -18.81 20.46
N SER A 220 -11.52 -17.56 20.54
CA SER A 220 -11.96 -16.49 19.66
C SER A 220 -11.68 -16.74 18.17
N ASN A 221 -10.68 -17.56 17.83
CA ASN A 221 -10.31 -17.84 16.45
C ASN A 221 -11.34 -18.69 15.71
N ILE A 222 -12.03 -19.62 16.41
CA ILE A 222 -13.04 -20.48 15.79
C ILE A 222 -14.33 -19.67 15.50
N GLU A 223 -14.73 -18.79 16.41
CA GLU A 223 -15.89 -17.90 16.18
C GLU A 223 -15.62 -16.89 15.07
N SER A 224 -14.41 -16.32 15.03
CA SER A 224 -14.00 -15.41 13.97
C SER A 224 -13.93 -16.12 12.61
N PHE A 225 -13.52 -17.40 12.61
CA PHE A 225 -13.50 -18.20 11.40
C PHE A 225 -14.92 -18.51 10.89
N LYS A 226 -15.87 -18.84 11.79
CA LYS A 226 -17.26 -19.03 11.39
C LYS A 226 -17.84 -17.77 10.74
N ARG A 227 -17.60 -16.58 11.33
CA ARG A 227 -18.02 -15.31 10.73
C ARG A 227 -17.38 -15.08 9.37
N LEU A 228 -16.10 -15.38 9.24
CA LEU A 228 -15.41 -15.27 7.96
C LEU A 228 -15.98 -16.19 6.90
N LEU A 229 -16.38 -17.42 7.28
CA LEU A 229 -17.06 -18.36 6.38
C LEU A 229 -18.46 -17.88 5.98
N ASP A 230 -19.18 -17.23 6.90
CA ASP A 230 -20.50 -16.66 6.61
C ASP A 230 -20.42 -15.42 5.71
N ASP A 231 -19.30 -14.67 5.79
CA ASP A 231 -19.01 -13.50 4.94
C ASP A 231 -18.41 -13.89 3.56
N LEU A 232 -17.98 -15.14 3.41
CA LEU A 232 -17.47 -15.65 2.14
C LEU A 232 -18.62 -15.88 1.17
N ASP A 233 -18.57 -15.16 0.07
CA ASP A 233 -19.50 -15.32 -1.06
C ASP A 233 -19.35 -16.74 -1.64
N THR A 234 -20.25 -17.64 -1.24
CA THR A 234 -20.22 -19.07 -1.56
C THR A 234 -20.61 -19.37 -3.00
N GLU A 235 -20.95 -18.35 -3.80
CA GLU A 235 -21.42 -18.51 -5.20
C GLU A 235 -20.31 -18.28 -6.24
N SER A 236 -19.11 -17.87 -5.85
CA SER A 236 -18.06 -17.61 -6.83
C SER A 236 -17.24 -18.88 -7.11
N SER A 237 -17.29 -19.34 -8.36
CA SER A 237 -16.37 -20.38 -8.88
C SER A 237 -14.90 -19.90 -8.91
N ILE A 238 -14.66 -18.63 -8.57
CA ILE A 238 -13.35 -17.97 -8.59
C ILE A 238 -12.85 -17.86 -7.15
N GLY A 239 -11.66 -18.38 -6.88
CA GLY A 239 -11.04 -18.32 -5.56
C GLY A 239 -10.23 -19.58 -5.26
N CYS A 240 -9.54 -19.60 -4.12
CA CYS A 240 -8.80 -20.77 -3.68
C CYS A 240 -9.54 -21.52 -2.57
N PRO A 241 -9.41 -22.86 -2.50
CA PRO A 241 -9.90 -23.66 -1.37
C PRO A 241 -9.15 -23.30 -0.08
N VAL A 242 -9.84 -23.48 1.03
CA VAL A 242 -9.30 -23.22 2.37
C VAL A 242 -9.08 -24.53 3.10
N GLU A 243 -7.94 -24.65 3.75
CA GLU A 243 -7.59 -25.76 4.64
C GLU A 243 -7.35 -25.22 6.05
N LEU A 244 -7.95 -25.84 7.04
CA LEU A 244 -7.69 -25.54 8.45
C LEU A 244 -6.80 -26.61 9.05
N LYS A 245 -5.68 -26.18 9.62
CA LYS A 245 -4.84 -27.00 10.47
C LYS A 245 -5.11 -26.65 11.94
N TYR A 246 -5.77 -27.54 12.66
CA TYR A 246 -6.05 -27.38 14.08
C TYR A 246 -5.05 -28.17 14.93
N THR A 247 -4.37 -27.48 15.84
CA THR A 247 -3.41 -28.11 16.75
C THR A 247 -3.81 -27.86 18.20
N SER A 248 -3.99 -28.96 18.96
CA SER A 248 -4.20 -28.93 20.39
C SER A 248 -3.08 -29.67 21.12
N LYS A 249 -3.06 -29.63 22.47
CA LYS A 249 -2.10 -30.37 23.27
C LYS A 249 -2.19 -31.90 23.09
N LYS A 250 -3.31 -32.43 22.59
CA LYS A 250 -3.61 -33.85 22.52
C LYS A 250 -3.91 -34.39 21.13
N SER A 251 -4.17 -33.50 20.18
CA SER A 251 -4.62 -33.87 18.83
C SER A 251 -4.23 -32.81 17.80
N GLU A 252 -4.01 -33.26 16.60
CA GLU A 252 -3.84 -32.44 15.39
C GLU A 252 -4.88 -32.91 14.38
N ALA A 253 -5.54 -31.99 13.72
CA ALA A 253 -6.54 -32.29 12.70
C ALA A 253 -6.38 -31.30 11.52
N GLU A 254 -6.50 -31.83 10.32
CA GLU A 254 -6.58 -31.07 9.09
C GLU A 254 -8.02 -31.17 8.58
N ILE A 255 -8.65 -30.05 8.29
CA ILE A 255 -10.02 -29.94 7.84
C ILE A 255 -9.98 -29.26 6.48
N GLU A 256 -10.36 -29.97 5.45
CA GLU A 256 -10.59 -29.42 4.12
C GLU A 256 -12.08 -29.10 3.98
N PHE A 257 -12.37 -27.96 3.39
CA PHE A 257 -13.75 -27.56 3.08
C PHE A 257 -14.13 -28.09 1.69
N ASP A 258 -15.43 -28.28 1.48
CA ASP A 258 -15.98 -28.70 0.20
C ASP A 258 -15.53 -27.75 -0.93
N GLU A 259 -15.39 -28.30 -2.14
CA GLU A 259 -14.89 -27.57 -3.33
C GLU A 259 -15.67 -26.30 -3.67
N ASP A 260 -16.91 -26.21 -3.20
CA ASP A 260 -17.79 -25.04 -3.39
C ASP A 260 -17.46 -23.89 -2.45
N ARG A 261 -16.64 -24.10 -1.41
CA ARG A 261 -16.24 -23.07 -0.46
C ARG A 261 -14.86 -22.53 -0.82
N ARG A 262 -14.86 -21.48 -1.62
CA ARG A 262 -13.64 -20.83 -2.08
C ARG A 262 -13.57 -19.40 -1.56
N ILE A 263 -12.38 -18.92 -1.29
CA ILE A 263 -12.12 -17.55 -0.87
C ILE A 263 -11.39 -16.77 -1.95
N LEU A 264 -11.92 -15.60 -2.28
CA LEU A 264 -11.24 -14.69 -3.19
C LEU A 264 -10.22 -13.85 -2.40
N LEU A 265 -8.94 -14.09 -2.66
CA LEU A 265 -7.83 -13.48 -1.92
C LEU A 265 -7.51 -12.05 -2.41
N THR A 266 -8.47 -11.14 -2.27
CA THR A 266 -8.25 -9.71 -2.51
C THR A 266 -7.32 -9.12 -1.45
N ASN A 267 -6.80 -7.93 -1.68
CA ASN A 267 -6.01 -7.21 -0.66
C ASN A 267 -6.81 -6.97 0.62
N ASN A 268 -8.10 -6.66 0.50
CA ASN A 268 -8.98 -6.48 1.66
C ASN A 268 -9.18 -7.78 2.44
N THR A 269 -9.40 -8.89 1.74
CA THR A 269 -9.52 -10.23 2.34
C THR A 269 -8.23 -10.61 3.05
N MET A 270 -7.08 -10.41 2.41
CA MET A 270 -5.77 -10.68 3.01
C MET A 270 -5.53 -9.85 4.27
N LYS A 271 -5.86 -8.56 4.24
CA LYS A 271 -5.75 -7.68 5.40
C LYS A 271 -6.64 -8.13 6.57
N ALA A 272 -7.87 -8.55 6.28
CA ALA A 272 -8.77 -9.11 7.28
C ALA A 272 -8.23 -10.42 7.89
N LEU A 273 -7.71 -11.32 7.06
CA LEU A 273 -7.08 -12.58 7.49
C LEU A 273 -5.86 -12.33 8.36
N LEU A 274 -4.97 -11.43 7.95
CA LEU A 274 -3.76 -11.08 8.71
C LEU A 274 -4.11 -10.46 10.06
N ASN A 275 -5.10 -9.58 10.12
CA ASN A 275 -5.57 -8.97 11.36
C ASN A 275 -6.22 -9.99 12.32
N THR A 276 -6.92 -10.98 11.78
CA THR A 276 -7.65 -11.96 12.59
C THR A 276 -6.75 -13.07 13.10
N TYR A 277 -5.90 -13.62 12.24
CA TYR A 277 -5.12 -14.82 12.53
C TYR A 277 -3.65 -14.54 12.81
N GLY A 278 -3.13 -13.41 12.35
CA GLY A 278 -1.71 -13.10 12.36
C GLY A 278 -0.96 -13.80 11.22
N ARG A 279 0.20 -13.28 10.89
CA ARG A 279 1.01 -13.74 9.77
C ARG A 279 1.45 -15.21 9.90
N ASP A 280 1.89 -15.60 11.09
CA ASP A 280 2.48 -16.92 11.33
C ASP A 280 1.49 -18.08 11.21
N ASN A 281 0.20 -17.78 11.22
CA ASN A 281 -0.88 -18.74 11.09
C ASN A 281 -1.48 -18.84 9.69
N LEU A 282 -0.93 -18.09 8.72
CA LEU A 282 -1.41 -18.06 7.33
C LEU A 282 -0.30 -18.56 6.40
N GLU A 283 -0.62 -19.53 5.54
CA GLU A 283 0.26 -20.05 4.51
C GLU A 283 -0.47 -20.05 3.16
N LEU A 284 0.12 -19.33 2.18
CA LEU A 284 -0.33 -19.34 0.80
C LEU A 284 0.47 -20.39 0.02
N MET A 285 -0.20 -21.36 -0.53
CA MET A 285 0.41 -22.40 -1.36
C MET A 285 0.23 -22.02 -2.83
N TYR A 286 1.33 -21.74 -3.50
CA TYR A 286 1.33 -21.35 -4.91
C TYR A 286 1.54 -22.57 -5.81
N HIS A 287 0.89 -22.58 -6.99
CA HIS A 287 1.18 -23.56 -8.01
C HIS A 287 2.69 -23.61 -8.30
N ARG A 288 3.31 -24.76 -8.13
CA ARG A 288 4.69 -24.98 -8.57
C ARG A 288 4.70 -24.93 -10.10
N ARG A 289 5.42 -23.97 -10.65
CA ARG A 289 5.75 -23.95 -12.09
C ARG A 289 6.75 -25.03 -12.42
#